data_c418865202de2c6538746323171a5047
#
_entry.id   c418865202de2c6538746323171a5047
#
_cell.length_a   1.000
_cell.length_b   1.000
_cell.length_c   1.000
_cell.angle_alpha   90.00
_cell.angle_beta   90.00
_cell.angle_gamma   90.00
#
_symmetry.space_group_name_H-M   'P 1'
#
loop_
_entity.id
_entity.type
_entity.pdbx_description
1 polymer ?
#
loop_
_entity_poly.entity_id
_entity_poly.type
_entity_poly.pdbx_seq_one_letter_code
_entity_poly.pdbx_strand_id
1 'polypeptide(L)'
;MIYDTSNPLDKANFLLRAKKLAESGKVIELTEKKPRRSLPQNKYLHVLLAYFGTQTGNTLEWVKQQYYKKLVNPDLFIREKEDKYLGRIKVLRSSADLDTSEFSLSIERFRNWASQEAGIYLPSADEYIIIQQMEIEIERNKEFL
;
A
#
# COMPACT_ATOMS: atom_id res chain seq x y z
N MET A 1 9.07 20.61 -12.58
CA MET A 1 10.20 19.96 -13.23
C MET A 1 11.11 19.34 -12.18
N ILE A 2 11.56 18.11 -12.38
CA ILE A 2 12.35 17.36 -11.41
C ILE A 2 13.74 17.12 -11.95
N TYR A 3 14.76 17.30 -11.10
CA TYR A 3 16.17 17.08 -11.46
C TYR A 3 16.79 16.05 -10.53
N ASP A 4 17.51 15.09 -11.11
CA ASP A 4 18.31 14.12 -10.37
C ASP A 4 19.73 14.66 -10.22
N THR A 5 20.05 15.17 -9.04
CA THR A 5 21.37 15.79 -8.78
C THR A 5 22.52 14.79 -8.69
N SER A 6 22.23 13.49 -8.68
CA SER A 6 23.26 12.45 -8.80
C SER A 6 23.73 12.27 -10.25
N ASN A 7 22.91 12.69 -11.22
CA ASN A 7 23.24 12.69 -12.63
C ASN A 7 23.96 14.01 -13.00
N PRO A 8 25.20 13.96 -13.54
CA PRO A 8 25.95 15.19 -13.84
C PRO A 8 25.24 16.15 -14.77
N LEU A 9 24.53 15.64 -15.79
CA LEU A 9 23.81 16.49 -16.75
C LEU A 9 22.61 17.17 -16.08
N ASP A 10 21.81 16.42 -15.34
CA ASP A 10 20.67 16.96 -14.58
C ASP A 10 21.12 17.98 -13.53
N LYS A 11 22.23 17.70 -12.86
CA LYS A 11 22.81 18.63 -11.89
C LYS A 11 23.20 19.96 -12.55
N ALA A 12 23.86 19.90 -13.71
CA ALA A 12 24.22 21.09 -14.45
C ALA A 12 22.99 21.89 -14.88
N ASN A 13 21.99 21.22 -15.42
CA ASN A 13 20.71 21.84 -15.81
C ASN A 13 19.97 22.46 -14.62
N PHE A 14 19.98 21.78 -13.48
CA PHE A 14 19.40 22.31 -12.25
C PHE A 14 20.08 23.60 -11.83
N LEU A 15 21.41 23.65 -11.81
CA LEU A 15 22.16 24.83 -11.40
C LEU A 15 21.89 26.02 -12.33
N LEU A 16 21.83 25.79 -13.65
CA LEU A 16 21.47 26.82 -14.62
C LEU A 16 20.06 27.35 -14.39
N ARG A 17 19.11 26.47 -14.17
CA ARG A 17 17.71 26.84 -13.90
C ARG A 17 17.57 27.62 -12.61
N ALA A 18 18.24 27.16 -11.55
CA ALA A 18 18.23 27.82 -10.25
C ALA A 18 18.78 29.25 -10.34
N LYS A 19 19.90 29.44 -11.04
CA LYS A 19 20.49 30.73 -11.25
C LYS A 19 19.55 31.67 -12.03
N LYS A 20 18.95 31.20 -13.11
CA LYS A 20 17.99 31.96 -13.90
C LYS A 20 16.78 32.39 -13.09
N LEU A 21 16.23 31.50 -12.30
CA LEU A 21 15.08 31.80 -11.43
C LEU A 21 15.44 32.78 -10.33
N ALA A 22 16.65 32.66 -9.75
CA ALA A 22 17.14 33.59 -8.73
C ALA A 22 17.27 35.01 -9.27
N GLU A 23 17.73 35.14 -10.50
CA GLU A 23 17.88 36.44 -11.20
C GLU A 23 16.54 37.06 -11.61
N SER A 24 15.48 36.24 -11.72
CA SER A 24 14.16 36.70 -12.15
C SER A 24 13.40 37.49 -11.07
N GLY A 25 13.80 37.36 -9.81
CA GLY A 25 13.12 38.01 -8.69
C GLY A 25 11.77 37.40 -8.31
N LYS A 26 11.44 36.24 -8.88
CA LYS A 26 10.16 35.53 -8.59
C LYS A 26 10.26 34.75 -7.29
N VAL A 27 9.10 34.53 -6.69
CA VAL A 27 8.99 33.65 -5.52
C VAL A 27 9.14 32.21 -6.01
N ILE A 28 10.03 31.48 -5.37
CA ILE A 28 10.39 30.11 -5.77
C ILE A 28 10.22 29.17 -4.57
N GLU A 29 9.68 28.00 -4.84
CA GLU A 29 9.65 26.89 -3.89
C GLU A 29 10.66 25.82 -4.34
N LEU A 30 11.53 25.41 -3.42
CA LEU A 30 12.52 24.37 -3.65
C LEU A 30 12.30 23.25 -2.65
N THR A 31 11.98 22.07 -3.15
CA THR A 31 11.71 20.90 -2.31
C THR A 31 12.55 19.71 -2.74
N GLU A 32 12.97 18.90 -1.76
CA GLU A 32 13.60 17.62 -2.03
C GLU A 32 12.52 16.57 -2.28
N LYS A 33 12.60 15.90 -3.42
CA LYS A 33 11.75 14.75 -3.67
C LYS A 33 12.44 13.51 -3.13
N LYS A 34 11.84 12.90 -2.11
CA LYS A 34 12.33 11.63 -1.58
C LYS A 34 12.20 10.57 -2.68
N PRO A 35 13.24 9.73 -2.89
CA PRO A 35 13.14 8.61 -3.81
C PRO A 35 11.94 7.76 -3.43
N ARG A 36 11.08 7.49 -4.39
CA ARG A 36 9.91 6.64 -4.17
C ARG A 36 10.38 5.20 -4.12
N ARG A 37 10.69 4.70 -2.91
CA ARG A 37 11.21 3.35 -2.69
C ARG A 37 10.12 2.33 -2.44
N SER A 38 8.90 2.80 -2.06
CA SER A 38 7.80 1.91 -1.76
C SER A 38 6.48 2.57 -2.15
N LEU A 39 5.48 1.74 -2.42
CA LEU A 39 4.11 2.21 -2.60
C LEU A 39 3.57 2.75 -1.27
N PRO A 40 2.66 3.73 -1.28
CA PRO A 40 1.90 4.09 -0.08
C PRO A 40 1.27 2.84 0.53
N GLN A 41 1.26 2.74 1.86
CA GLN A 41 0.81 1.53 2.56
C GLN A 41 -0.59 1.07 2.16
N ASN A 42 -1.53 2.00 1.97
CA ASN A 42 -2.89 1.64 1.56
C ASN A 42 -2.93 1.00 0.18
N LYS A 43 -2.17 1.55 -0.76
CA LYS A 43 -2.07 1.01 -2.12
C LYS A 43 -1.36 -0.34 -2.11
N TYR A 44 -0.30 -0.47 -1.33
CA TYR A 44 0.43 -1.71 -1.17
C TYR A 44 -0.47 -2.83 -0.63
N LEU A 45 -1.20 -2.56 0.44
CA LEU A 45 -2.16 -3.53 0.99
C LEU A 45 -3.20 -3.93 -0.07
N HIS A 46 -3.75 -2.96 -0.79
CA HIS A 46 -4.74 -3.20 -1.83
C HIS A 46 -4.22 -4.16 -2.91
N VAL A 47 -2.97 -3.96 -3.36
CA VAL A 47 -2.31 -4.84 -4.33
C VAL A 47 -2.18 -6.26 -3.78
N LEU A 48 -1.74 -6.41 -2.54
CA LEU A 48 -1.60 -7.73 -1.91
C LEU A 48 -2.95 -8.46 -1.81
N LEU A 49 -3.99 -7.76 -1.39
CA LEU A 49 -5.33 -8.34 -1.25
C LEU A 49 -5.91 -8.74 -2.61
N ALA A 50 -5.76 -7.88 -3.61
CA ALA A 50 -6.24 -8.14 -4.96
C ALA A 50 -5.52 -9.33 -5.59
N TYR A 51 -4.20 -9.39 -5.45
CA TYR A 51 -3.41 -10.51 -5.97
C TYR A 51 -3.79 -11.83 -5.30
N PHE A 52 -3.91 -11.84 -3.98
CA PHE A 52 -4.36 -13.01 -3.25
C PHE A 52 -5.74 -13.47 -3.73
N GLY A 53 -6.64 -12.52 -3.99
CA GLY A 53 -7.95 -12.79 -4.56
C GLY A 53 -7.87 -13.46 -5.94
N THR A 54 -7.00 -12.97 -6.83
CA THR A 54 -6.81 -13.59 -8.14
C THR A 54 -6.29 -15.02 -8.03
N GLN A 55 -5.40 -15.29 -7.09
CA GLN A 55 -4.80 -16.62 -6.90
C GLN A 55 -5.76 -17.62 -6.25
N THR A 56 -6.70 -17.15 -5.46
CA THR A 56 -7.65 -18.02 -4.73
C THR A 56 -9.06 -18.03 -5.32
N GLY A 57 -9.32 -17.21 -6.35
CA GLY A 57 -10.65 -17.10 -6.94
C GLY A 57 -11.66 -16.34 -6.09
N ASN A 58 -11.20 -15.45 -5.22
CA ASN A 58 -12.05 -14.64 -4.35
C ASN A 58 -11.98 -13.17 -4.76
N THR A 59 -13.02 -12.40 -4.41
CA THR A 59 -12.99 -10.95 -4.60
C THR A 59 -12.04 -10.30 -3.60
N LEU A 60 -11.57 -9.10 -3.94
CA LEU A 60 -10.73 -8.30 -3.04
C LEU A 60 -11.43 -8.08 -1.70
N GLU A 61 -12.70 -7.72 -1.73
CA GLU A 61 -13.47 -7.46 -0.50
C GLU A 61 -13.61 -8.71 0.36
N TRP A 62 -13.82 -9.88 -0.23
CA TRP A 62 -13.87 -11.14 0.50
C TRP A 62 -12.54 -11.40 1.21
N VAL A 63 -11.42 -11.28 0.48
CA VAL A 63 -10.07 -11.47 1.06
C VAL A 63 -9.84 -10.50 2.21
N LYS A 64 -10.20 -9.25 2.02
CA LYS A 64 -10.01 -8.21 3.04
C LYS A 64 -10.79 -8.50 4.30
N GLN A 65 -12.06 -8.84 4.20
CA GLN A 65 -12.92 -9.04 5.35
C GLN A 65 -12.70 -10.40 6.02
N GLN A 66 -12.64 -11.46 5.23
CA GLN A 66 -12.62 -12.83 5.77
C GLN A 66 -11.21 -13.31 6.14
N TYR A 67 -10.21 -13.06 5.29
CA TYR A 67 -8.86 -13.54 5.55
C TYR A 67 -8.01 -12.52 6.31
N TYR A 68 -7.89 -11.33 5.78
CA TYR A 68 -7.01 -10.31 6.36
C TYR A 68 -7.49 -9.84 7.74
N LYS A 69 -8.76 -9.50 7.87
CA LYS A 69 -9.30 -8.96 9.12
C LYS A 69 -9.71 -10.04 10.12
N LYS A 70 -10.58 -10.95 9.73
CA LYS A 70 -11.17 -11.91 10.65
C LYS A 70 -10.24 -13.05 11.02
N LEU A 71 -9.54 -13.62 10.03
CA LEU A 71 -8.71 -14.80 10.25
C LEU A 71 -7.32 -14.44 10.75
N VAL A 72 -6.66 -13.50 10.10
CA VAL A 72 -5.24 -13.19 10.37
C VAL A 72 -5.06 -12.14 11.47
N ASN A 73 -5.91 -11.14 11.52
CA ASN A 73 -5.77 -10.00 12.44
C ASN A 73 -7.02 -9.75 13.30
N PRO A 74 -7.60 -10.77 13.94
CA PRO A 74 -8.83 -10.56 14.70
C PRO A 74 -8.65 -9.61 15.89
N ASP A 75 -7.50 -9.63 16.54
CA ASP A 75 -7.17 -8.76 17.66
C ASP A 75 -7.13 -7.26 17.27
N LEU A 76 -6.76 -6.97 16.03
CA LEU A 76 -6.68 -5.58 15.54
C LEU A 76 -8.02 -5.07 15.00
N PHE A 77 -8.85 -5.94 14.42
CA PHE A 77 -10.03 -5.51 13.67
C PHE A 77 -11.36 -5.83 14.32
N ILE A 78 -11.46 -6.92 15.09
CA ILE A 78 -12.72 -7.29 15.72
C ILE A 78 -12.94 -6.47 16.98
N ARG A 79 -14.09 -5.78 17.05
CA ARG A 79 -14.50 -5.00 18.22
C ARG A 79 -15.94 -5.38 18.62
N GLU A 80 -16.23 -5.31 19.91
CA GLU A 80 -17.57 -5.48 20.41
C GLU A 80 -18.27 -4.12 20.47
N LYS A 81 -19.51 -4.09 20.04
CA LYS A 81 -20.37 -2.91 20.09
C LYS A 81 -21.72 -3.29 20.65
N GLU A 82 -22.25 -2.45 21.52
CA GLU A 82 -23.59 -2.62 22.02
C GLU A 82 -24.58 -1.83 21.16
N ASP A 83 -25.50 -2.55 20.54
CA ASP A 83 -26.56 -1.97 19.73
C ASP A 83 -27.88 -2.00 20.48
N LYS A 84 -28.67 -0.94 20.33
CA LYS A 84 -29.95 -0.78 21.01
C LYS A 84 -30.92 -1.93 20.73
N TYR A 85 -30.92 -2.43 19.51
CA TYR A 85 -31.88 -3.44 19.05
C TYR A 85 -31.27 -4.84 18.95
N LEU A 86 -29.99 -4.93 18.55
CA LEU A 86 -29.30 -6.19 18.32
C LEU A 86 -28.56 -6.73 19.54
N GLY A 87 -28.44 -5.92 20.60
CA GLY A 87 -27.66 -6.27 21.77
C GLY A 87 -26.14 -6.16 21.48
N ARG A 88 -25.37 -7.06 22.06
CA ARG A 88 -23.92 -7.07 21.92
C ARG A 88 -23.52 -7.78 20.62
N ILE A 89 -22.90 -7.05 19.72
CA ILE A 89 -22.47 -7.56 18.40
C ILE A 89 -20.98 -7.34 18.20
N LYS A 90 -20.39 -8.14 17.30
CA LYS A 90 -19.02 -7.97 16.86
C LYS A 90 -18.99 -7.20 15.53
N VAL A 91 -18.15 -6.18 15.46
CA VAL A 91 -17.99 -5.37 14.27
C VAL A 91 -16.53 -5.34 13.86
N LEU A 92 -16.28 -5.09 12.56
CA LEU A 92 -14.92 -4.97 12.02
C LEU A 92 -14.56 -3.49 11.88
N ARG A 93 -13.38 -3.14 12.41
CA ARG A 93 -12.82 -1.80 12.23
C ARG A 93 -12.43 -1.59 10.77
N SER A 94 -12.42 -0.33 10.34
CA SER A 94 -11.77 0.06 9.09
C SER A 94 -10.25 -0.01 9.25
N SER A 95 -9.54 -0.35 8.18
CA SER A 95 -8.07 -0.29 8.17
C SER A 95 -7.55 1.13 8.38
N ALA A 96 -8.36 2.15 8.06
CA ALA A 96 -8.02 3.55 8.30
C ALA A 96 -7.94 3.91 9.79
N ASP A 97 -8.54 3.11 10.67
CA ASP A 97 -8.52 3.34 12.13
C ASP A 97 -7.24 2.81 12.80
N LEU A 98 -6.41 2.05 12.07
CA LEU A 98 -5.15 1.54 12.58
C LEU A 98 -4.08 2.62 12.55
N ASP A 99 -3.22 2.65 13.58
CA ASP A 99 -2.01 3.46 13.52
C ASP A 99 -0.98 2.79 12.58
N THR A 100 0.13 3.49 12.32
CA THR A 100 1.16 2.99 11.40
C THR A 100 1.76 1.66 11.85
N SER A 101 2.00 1.49 13.14
CA SER A 101 2.56 0.23 13.70
C SER A 101 1.60 -0.93 13.56
N GLU A 102 0.32 -0.72 13.92
CA GLU A 102 -0.72 -1.72 13.79
C GLU A 102 -0.92 -2.12 12.33
N PHE A 103 -0.92 -1.14 11.44
CA PHE A 103 -1.11 -1.38 10.01
C PHE A 103 0.03 -2.21 9.42
N SER A 104 1.28 -1.85 9.73
CA SER A 104 2.46 -2.61 9.31
C SER A 104 2.44 -4.03 9.85
N LEU A 105 2.10 -4.21 11.11
CA LEU A 105 1.98 -5.53 11.74
C LEU A 105 0.91 -6.38 11.05
N SER A 106 -0.24 -5.79 10.73
CA SER A 106 -1.33 -6.51 10.07
C SER A 106 -0.92 -7.03 8.69
N ILE A 107 -0.18 -6.24 7.93
CA ILE A 107 0.32 -6.63 6.61
C ILE A 107 1.35 -7.76 6.72
N GLU A 108 2.30 -7.66 7.65
CA GLU A 108 3.31 -8.70 7.87
C GLU A 108 2.68 -10.03 8.28
N ARG A 109 1.70 -10.00 9.15
CA ARG A 109 0.94 -11.20 9.54
C ARG A 109 0.24 -11.83 8.34
N PHE A 110 -0.37 -11.02 7.49
CA PHE A 110 -1.04 -11.50 6.28
C PHE A 110 -0.07 -12.12 5.29
N ARG A 111 1.08 -11.50 5.06
CA ARG A 111 2.14 -12.03 4.20
C ARG A 111 2.64 -13.38 4.70
N ASN A 112 2.92 -13.49 5.97
CA ASN A 112 3.40 -14.73 6.58
C ASN A 112 2.35 -15.84 6.51
N TRP A 113 1.11 -15.52 6.81
CA TRP A 113 0.00 -16.46 6.72
C TRP A 113 -0.20 -16.95 5.28
N ALA A 114 -0.20 -16.05 4.31
CA ALA A 114 -0.36 -16.39 2.90
C ALA A 114 0.73 -17.36 2.42
N SER A 115 1.96 -17.11 2.81
CA SER A 115 3.09 -17.98 2.45
C SER A 115 3.00 -19.36 3.11
N GLN A 116 2.68 -19.41 4.40
CA GLN A 116 2.68 -20.65 5.17
C GLN A 116 1.45 -21.52 4.90
N GLU A 117 0.27 -20.90 4.86
CA GLU A 117 -1.00 -21.63 4.79
C GLU A 117 -1.56 -21.75 3.37
N ALA A 118 -1.34 -20.75 2.53
CA ALA A 118 -1.86 -20.74 1.16
C ALA A 118 -0.79 -21.02 0.10
N GLY A 119 0.48 -21.03 0.46
CA GLY A 119 1.57 -21.21 -0.49
C GLY A 119 1.70 -20.05 -1.48
N ILE A 120 1.22 -18.87 -1.12
CA ILE A 120 1.25 -17.68 -1.97
C ILE A 120 2.26 -16.70 -1.42
N TYR A 121 3.28 -16.39 -2.23
CA TYR A 121 4.28 -15.38 -1.85
C TYR A 121 3.73 -13.99 -2.11
N LEU A 122 3.70 -13.16 -1.05
CA LEU A 122 3.37 -11.75 -1.15
C LEU A 122 4.65 -10.94 -0.90
N PRO A 123 5.07 -10.11 -1.87
CA PRO A 123 6.33 -9.39 -1.79
C PRO A 123 6.32 -8.28 -0.74
N SER A 124 7.50 -7.88 -0.28
CA SER A 124 7.66 -6.66 0.50
C SER A 124 7.48 -5.42 -0.38
N ALA A 125 7.23 -4.27 0.25
CA ALA A 125 6.91 -3.04 -0.48
C ALA A 125 8.04 -2.52 -1.38
N ASP A 126 9.27 -2.96 -1.17
CA ASP A 126 10.44 -2.58 -1.96
C ASP A 126 10.75 -3.53 -3.14
N GLU A 127 10.02 -4.63 -3.28
CA GLU A 127 10.17 -5.57 -4.39
C GLU A 127 9.35 -5.13 -5.61
N TYR A 128 9.74 -4.03 -6.24
CA TYR A 128 8.98 -3.34 -7.28
C TYR A 128 8.68 -4.19 -8.51
N ILE A 129 9.63 -5.00 -8.97
CA ILE A 129 9.47 -5.81 -10.17
C ILE A 129 8.36 -6.84 -9.96
N ILE A 130 8.36 -7.49 -8.81
CA ILE A 130 7.34 -8.47 -8.44
C ILE A 130 5.97 -7.80 -8.32
N ILE A 131 5.93 -6.63 -7.68
CA ILE A 131 4.69 -5.86 -7.53
C ILE A 131 4.13 -5.45 -8.89
N GLN A 132 4.98 -5.01 -9.83
CA GLN A 132 4.53 -4.69 -11.19
C GLN A 132 3.92 -5.89 -11.90
N GLN A 133 4.54 -7.05 -11.77
CA GLN A 133 4.00 -8.30 -12.34
C GLN A 133 2.65 -8.65 -11.73
N MET A 134 2.50 -8.47 -10.42
CA MET A 134 1.24 -8.67 -9.72
C MET A 134 0.15 -7.71 -10.21
N GLU A 135 0.48 -6.44 -10.40
CA GLU A 135 -0.46 -5.43 -10.92
C GLU A 135 -0.96 -5.80 -12.31
N ILE A 136 -0.10 -6.35 -13.16
CA ILE A 136 -0.47 -6.83 -14.49
C ILE A 136 -1.47 -7.99 -14.39
N GLU A 137 -1.23 -8.95 -13.50
CA GLU A 137 -2.15 -10.06 -13.28
C GLU A 137 -3.50 -9.59 -12.73
N ILE A 138 -3.49 -8.64 -11.80
CA ILE A 138 -4.71 -8.05 -11.25
C ILE A 138 -5.52 -7.40 -12.36
N GLU A 139 -4.88 -6.64 -13.23
CA GLU A 139 -5.57 -5.97 -14.34
C GLU A 139 -6.22 -6.97 -15.30
N ARG A 140 -5.57 -8.10 -15.57
CA ARG A 140 -6.13 -9.17 -16.40
C ARG A 140 -7.37 -9.82 -15.79
N ASN A 141 -7.48 -9.82 -14.46
CA ASN A 141 -8.56 -10.47 -13.72
C ASN A 141 -9.52 -9.45 -13.09
N LYS A 142 -9.46 -8.21 -13.53
CA LYS A 142 -10.21 -7.09 -12.92
C LYS A 142 -11.72 -7.33 -12.88
N GLU A 143 -12.27 -8.05 -13.85
CA GLU A 143 -13.70 -8.36 -13.90
C GLU A 143 -14.17 -9.24 -12.74
N PHE A 144 -13.26 -9.99 -12.12
CA PHE A 144 -13.57 -10.94 -11.06
C PHE A 144 -13.27 -10.43 -9.65
N LEU A 145 -12.73 -9.22 -9.55
CA LEU A 145 -12.32 -8.65 -8.26
C LEU A 145 -13.36 -7.69 -7.64
#